data_a11d56cd8bcabbca1cf401ad6dcd9190
#
_entry.id   a11d56cd8bcabbca1cf401ad6dcd9190
#
_cell.length_a   1.000
_cell.length_b   1.000
_cell.length_c   1.000
_cell.angle_alpha   90.00
_cell.angle_beta   90.00
_cell.angle_gamma   90.00
#
_symmetry.space_group_name_H-M   'P 1'
#
loop_
_entity.id
_entity.type
_entity.pdbx_description
1 polymer ?
#
loop_
_entity_poly.entity_id
_entity_poly.type
_entity_poly.pdbx_seq_one_letter_code
_entity_poly.pdbx_strand_id
1 'polypeptide(L)'
;MQLLLSLERQVGLKRSLSHELVDVARRRMFRNTTRFARTIPEVSAVRELTIPGPAGPMRAWHYAPESSRPEPLLVFLHGGGFALGGLETHDYPCRVLCKTARLHVLSVDYRLAPENPYPAAVDDAVAALRFAQNEAPALGADPNVIAMGGDSAGGQLSAVVAQRTRGDRPPALQLLLYPTVDIGGSEWASRQLFGRGFLLTTEDIAWFDQAYTLGKDGQADPGLAPLRAADFSGLCPAIVVTCGFDPLRDEGEAYAKALEKAGNRVVAWREPGLLHGFAHMGPISRVCRQAMERTAVAVGTALRS
;
A
#
# COMPACT_ATOMS: atom_id res chain seq x y z
N MET A 1 -12.69 -18.79 -3.54
CA MET A 1 -13.19 -17.70 -4.41
C MET A 1 -14.72 -17.61 -4.38
N GLN A 2 -15.46 -18.60 -4.91
CA GLN A 2 -16.93 -18.59 -4.92
C GLN A 2 -17.55 -18.43 -3.52
N LEU A 3 -16.95 -18.99 -2.48
CA LEU A 3 -17.42 -18.89 -1.10
C LEU A 3 -17.29 -17.45 -0.55
N LEU A 4 -16.21 -16.73 -0.86
CA LEU A 4 -16.02 -15.33 -0.49
C LEU A 4 -17.02 -14.41 -1.20
N LEU A 5 -17.25 -14.63 -2.50
CA LEU A 5 -18.21 -13.87 -3.29
C LEU A 5 -19.67 -14.18 -2.88
N SER A 6 -19.96 -15.42 -2.43
CA SER A 6 -21.28 -15.80 -1.92
C SER A 6 -21.53 -15.24 -0.51
N LEU A 7 -20.51 -15.16 0.34
CA LEU A 7 -20.57 -14.50 1.65
C LEU A 7 -20.84 -12.99 1.52
N GLU A 8 -20.20 -12.32 0.55
CA GLU A 8 -20.51 -10.91 0.24
C GLU A 8 -21.98 -10.70 -0.15
N ARG A 9 -22.55 -11.61 -0.96
CA ARG A 9 -23.98 -11.55 -1.36
C ARG A 9 -24.92 -11.86 -0.22
N GLN A 10 -24.60 -12.83 0.63
CA GLN A 10 -25.48 -13.27 1.74
C GLN A 10 -25.45 -12.34 2.95
N VAL A 11 -24.34 -11.63 3.20
CA VAL A 11 -24.16 -10.79 4.41
C VAL A 11 -24.45 -9.32 4.13
N GLY A 12 -24.87 -8.95 2.91
CA GLY A 12 -25.18 -7.56 2.55
C GLY A 12 -23.97 -6.63 2.64
N LEU A 13 -22.75 -7.16 2.47
CA LEU A 13 -21.48 -6.43 2.63
C LEU A 13 -21.23 -5.41 1.52
N LYS A 14 -22.05 -5.38 0.48
CA LYS A 14 -21.88 -4.50 -0.67
C LYS A 14 -23.01 -3.47 -0.79
N ARG A 15 -22.90 -2.39 -0.04
CA ARG A 15 -23.35 -1.10 -0.54
C ARG A 15 -22.15 -0.44 -1.21
N SER A 16 -22.31 0.02 -2.45
CA SER A 16 -21.31 0.85 -3.12
C SER A 16 -20.94 2.03 -2.23
N LEU A 17 -19.66 2.35 -2.15
CA LEU A 17 -19.15 3.50 -1.37
C LEU A 17 -19.78 4.82 -1.84
N SER A 18 -20.20 4.90 -3.11
CA SER A 18 -20.88 6.06 -3.70
C SER A 18 -22.18 6.48 -2.98
N HIS A 19 -22.76 5.59 -2.17
CA HIS A 19 -24.01 5.81 -1.43
C HIS A 19 -23.82 5.77 0.10
N GLU A 20 -22.59 5.70 0.58
CA GLU A 20 -22.30 5.58 2.01
C GLU A 20 -21.50 6.79 2.51
N LEU A 21 -21.86 7.29 3.70
CA LEU A 21 -21.05 8.31 4.36
C LEU A 21 -19.65 7.73 4.66
N VAL A 22 -18.61 8.51 4.44
CA VAL A 22 -17.20 8.07 4.60
C VAL A 22 -16.92 7.46 5.98
N ASP A 23 -17.49 8.03 7.04
CA ASP A 23 -17.34 7.51 8.40
C ASP A 23 -17.99 6.13 8.60
N VAL A 24 -19.07 5.83 7.89
CA VAL A 24 -19.72 4.53 7.94
C VAL A 24 -18.83 3.50 7.19
N ALA A 25 -18.29 3.89 6.05
CA ALA A 25 -17.35 3.06 5.29
C ALA A 25 -16.07 2.76 6.10
N ARG A 26 -15.49 3.78 6.79
CA ARG A 26 -14.34 3.61 7.71
C ARG A 26 -14.64 2.62 8.82
N ARG A 27 -15.76 2.79 9.53
CA ARG A 27 -16.19 1.85 10.59
C ARG A 27 -16.45 0.45 10.06
N ARG A 28 -16.99 0.31 8.85
CA ARG A 28 -17.21 -0.99 8.21
C ARG A 28 -15.88 -1.68 7.88
N MET A 29 -14.94 -0.98 7.26
CA MET A 29 -13.61 -1.50 6.97
C MET A 29 -12.90 -1.94 8.24
N PHE A 30 -12.87 -1.10 9.27
CA PHE A 30 -12.29 -1.42 10.58
C PHE A 30 -12.88 -2.73 11.15
N ARG A 31 -14.21 -2.85 11.23
CA ARG A 31 -14.85 -4.06 11.75
C ARG A 31 -14.53 -5.30 10.93
N ASN A 32 -14.49 -5.18 9.61
CA ASN A 32 -14.26 -6.32 8.71
C ASN A 32 -12.81 -6.83 8.79
N THR A 33 -11.84 -5.93 8.87
CA THR A 33 -10.42 -6.30 8.96
C THR A 33 -10.04 -6.78 10.35
N THR A 34 -10.51 -6.13 11.42
CA THR A 34 -10.14 -6.48 12.80
C THR A 34 -10.89 -7.71 13.33
N ARG A 35 -12.10 -8.01 12.82
CA ARG A 35 -12.88 -9.19 13.24
C ARG A 35 -12.16 -10.53 13.02
N PHE A 36 -11.30 -10.60 12.00
CA PHE A 36 -10.56 -11.82 11.64
C PHE A 36 -9.12 -11.83 12.16
N ALA A 37 -8.74 -10.87 12.99
CA ALA A 37 -7.40 -10.72 13.55
C ALA A 37 -7.00 -11.79 14.59
N ARG A 38 -7.73 -12.88 14.73
CA ARG A 38 -7.48 -13.93 15.74
C ARG A 38 -6.19 -14.75 15.51
N THR A 39 -5.56 -14.64 14.33
CA THR A 39 -4.30 -15.32 13.99
C THR A 39 -3.31 -14.30 13.42
N ILE A 40 -3.00 -13.31 14.24
CA ILE A 40 -2.00 -12.29 13.87
C ILE A 40 -0.61 -12.84 14.19
N PRO A 41 0.38 -12.75 13.28
CA PRO A 41 1.74 -13.14 13.59
C PRO A 41 2.31 -12.35 14.77
N GLU A 42 2.92 -13.04 15.70
CA GLU A 42 3.68 -12.37 16.79
C GLU A 42 4.98 -11.79 16.23
N VAL A 43 5.34 -10.60 16.70
CA VAL A 43 6.59 -9.88 16.46
C VAL A 43 7.19 -9.49 17.79
N SER A 44 8.47 -9.11 17.83
CA SER A 44 9.16 -8.81 19.10
C SER A 44 8.51 -7.65 19.86
N ALA A 45 8.10 -6.60 19.16
CA ALA A 45 7.36 -5.49 19.76
C ALA A 45 6.51 -4.76 18.74
N VAL A 46 5.43 -4.14 19.22
CA VAL A 46 4.67 -3.11 18.51
C VAL A 46 4.58 -1.90 19.44
N ARG A 47 5.02 -0.74 18.96
CA ARG A 47 5.02 0.51 19.73
C ARG A 47 4.25 1.56 18.97
N GLU A 48 3.34 2.26 19.64
CA GLU A 48 2.74 3.46 19.10
C GLU A 48 3.72 4.63 19.21
N LEU A 49 3.87 5.37 18.13
CA LEU A 49 4.74 6.54 18.03
C LEU A 49 3.91 7.73 17.55
N THR A 50 4.40 8.91 17.91
CA THR A 50 3.99 10.17 17.30
C THR A 50 5.18 10.70 16.50
N ILE A 51 5.01 10.84 15.18
CA ILE A 51 6.06 11.30 14.28
C ILE A 51 5.71 12.69 13.72
N PRO A 52 6.70 13.54 13.37
CA PRO A 52 6.43 14.83 12.80
C PRO A 52 5.81 14.71 11.40
N GLY A 53 4.81 15.53 11.13
CA GLY A 53 4.20 15.67 9.81
C GLY A 53 4.05 17.13 9.41
N PRO A 54 3.80 17.43 8.14
CA PRO A 54 3.76 18.80 7.60
C PRO A 54 2.59 19.64 8.13
N ALA A 55 1.52 19.00 8.60
CA ALA A 55 0.36 19.69 9.19
C ALA A 55 0.20 19.44 10.71
N GLY A 56 1.22 18.86 11.34
CA GLY A 56 1.20 18.49 12.75
C GLY A 56 1.62 17.04 12.97
N PRO A 57 1.58 16.56 14.22
CA PRO A 57 2.00 15.20 14.54
C PRO A 57 1.11 14.15 13.88
N MET A 58 1.72 13.07 13.41
CA MET A 58 1.05 11.88 12.84
C MET A 58 1.24 10.68 13.76
N ARG A 59 0.21 9.85 13.91
CA ARG A 59 0.32 8.55 14.58
C ARG A 59 1.07 7.56 13.69
N ALA A 60 1.87 6.71 14.29
CA ALA A 60 2.51 5.60 13.60
C ALA A 60 2.63 4.38 14.52
N TRP A 61 2.66 3.18 13.96
CA TRP A 61 3.04 1.98 14.69
C TRP A 61 4.37 1.46 14.18
N HIS A 62 5.29 1.25 15.10
CA HIS A 62 6.58 0.64 14.83
C HIS A 62 6.57 -0.82 15.26
N TYR A 63 6.80 -1.71 14.30
CA TYR A 63 6.94 -3.15 14.50
C TYR A 63 8.42 -3.50 14.48
N ALA A 64 8.90 -4.17 15.53
CA ALA A 64 10.28 -4.63 15.63
C ALA A 64 10.37 -6.14 15.38
N PRO A 65 11.30 -6.60 14.53
CA PRO A 65 11.56 -8.03 14.34
C PRO A 65 12.33 -8.62 15.52
N GLU A 66 12.33 -9.92 15.65
CA GLU A 66 13.24 -10.63 16.54
C GLU A 66 14.64 -10.67 15.91
N SER A 67 15.52 -9.75 16.35
CA SER A 67 16.89 -9.63 15.87
C SER A 67 17.79 -8.98 16.93
N SER A 68 19.06 -9.42 16.99
CA SER A 68 20.11 -8.83 17.82
C SER A 68 20.98 -7.79 17.08
N ARG A 69 20.70 -7.56 15.80
CA ARG A 69 21.42 -6.61 14.95
C ARG A 69 20.45 -5.62 14.31
N PRO A 70 20.91 -4.44 13.86
CA PRO A 70 20.08 -3.54 13.05
C PRO A 70 19.59 -4.25 11.78
N GLU A 71 18.29 -4.20 11.52
CA GLU A 71 17.64 -4.77 10.34
C GLU A 71 17.07 -3.63 9.48
N PRO A 72 16.82 -3.87 8.19
CA PRO A 72 16.17 -2.87 7.31
C PRO A 72 14.86 -2.33 7.90
N LEU A 73 14.46 -1.13 7.49
CA LEU A 73 13.18 -0.54 7.87
C LEU A 73 12.32 -0.27 6.64
N LEU A 74 11.08 -0.71 6.68
CA LEU A 74 10.05 -0.42 5.69
C LEU A 74 9.05 0.59 6.26
N VAL A 75 8.95 1.77 5.66
CA VAL A 75 7.81 2.67 5.89
C VAL A 75 6.63 2.13 5.10
N PHE A 76 5.56 1.74 5.78
CA PHE A 76 4.38 1.14 5.18
C PHE A 76 3.21 2.13 5.19
N LEU A 77 2.66 2.38 4.01
CA LEU A 77 1.51 3.23 3.77
C LEU A 77 0.31 2.34 3.46
N HIS A 78 -0.73 2.48 4.25
CA HIS A 78 -1.91 1.64 4.12
C HIS A 78 -2.75 1.96 2.88
N GLY A 79 -3.49 0.96 2.37
CA GLY A 79 -4.50 1.12 1.33
C GLY A 79 -5.82 1.67 1.86
N GLY A 80 -6.81 1.77 0.98
CA GLY A 80 -8.14 2.27 1.31
C GLY A 80 -8.55 3.50 0.49
N GLY A 81 -8.02 3.64 -0.74
CA GLY A 81 -8.41 4.69 -1.68
C GLY A 81 -8.17 6.11 -1.14
N PHE A 82 -7.13 6.31 -0.34
CA PHE A 82 -6.78 7.57 0.32
C PHE A 82 -7.84 8.12 1.29
N ALA A 83 -8.96 7.43 1.46
CA ALA A 83 -10.10 7.88 2.25
C ALA A 83 -10.46 6.95 3.41
N LEU A 84 -10.04 5.71 3.34
CA LEU A 84 -10.29 4.64 4.32
C LEU A 84 -8.97 4.04 4.81
N GLY A 85 -9.05 3.15 5.80
CA GLY A 85 -7.90 2.46 6.34
C GLY A 85 -7.29 3.18 7.55
N GLY A 86 -6.18 2.63 8.04
CA GLY A 86 -5.44 3.11 9.22
C GLY A 86 -4.57 2.02 9.79
N LEU A 87 -3.92 2.30 10.91
CA LEU A 87 -2.95 1.41 11.57
C LEU A 87 -3.58 0.05 11.93
N GLU A 88 -4.76 0.09 12.52
CA GLU A 88 -5.46 -1.10 13.03
C GLU A 88 -5.92 -2.02 11.89
N THR A 89 -6.30 -1.45 10.74
CA THR A 89 -6.76 -2.23 9.59
C THR A 89 -5.62 -2.93 8.87
N HIS A 90 -4.39 -2.44 9.02
CA HIS A 90 -3.19 -2.96 8.36
C HIS A 90 -2.20 -3.65 9.31
N ASP A 91 -2.61 -3.95 10.54
CA ASP A 91 -1.78 -4.65 11.53
C ASP A 91 -1.29 -6.02 11.00
N TYR A 92 -2.19 -6.81 10.39
CA TYR A 92 -1.84 -8.12 9.87
C TYR A 92 -0.73 -8.07 8.78
N PRO A 93 -0.85 -7.35 7.66
CA PRO A 93 0.20 -7.30 6.65
C PRO A 93 1.52 -6.74 7.18
N CYS A 94 1.48 -5.74 8.08
CA CYS A 94 2.68 -5.20 8.70
C CYS A 94 3.42 -6.23 9.55
N ARG A 95 2.70 -7.05 10.33
CA ARG A 95 3.31 -8.14 11.11
C ARG A 95 3.86 -9.25 10.24
N VAL A 96 3.19 -9.62 9.14
CA VAL A 96 3.72 -10.60 8.19
C VAL A 96 5.03 -10.11 7.59
N LEU A 97 5.08 -8.86 7.14
CA LEU A 97 6.29 -8.23 6.60
C LEU A 97 7.41 -8.19 7.66
N CYS A 98 7.11 -7.71 8.85
CA CYS A 98 8.08 -7.64 9.94
C CYS A 98 8.67 -9.01 10.27
N LYS A 99 7.82 -10.00 10.51
CA LYS A 99 8.24 -11.34 10.94
C LYS A 99 8.98 -12.10 9.85
N THR A 100 8.38 -12.17 8.65
CA THR A 100 8.86 -13.04 7.57
C THR A 100 10.06 -12.45 6.85
N ALA A 101 10.06 -11.14 6.60
CA ALA A 101 11.20 -10.46 5.99
C ALA A 101 12.30 -10.12 7.00
N ARG A 102 12.06 -10.23 8.31
CA ARG A 102 12.96 -9.83 9.40
C ARG A 102 13.41 -8.38 9.24
N LEU A 103 12.44 -7.47 9.15
CA LEU A 103 12.67 -6.04 9.03
C LEU A 103 11.77 -5.26 9.99
N HIS A 104 12.18 -4.06 10.34
CA HIS A 104 11.31 -3.11 11.03
C HIS A 104 10.22 -2.62 10.07
N VAL A 105 9.00 -2.41 10.58
CA VAL A 105 7.93 -1.74 9.83
C VAL A 105 7.51 -0.50 10.60
N LEU A 106 7.45 0.63 9.91
CA LEU A 106 6.82 1.86 10.40
C LEU A 106 5.53 2.09 9.60
N SER A 107 4.40 1.67 10.16
CA SER A 107 3.08 1.92 9.58
C SER A 107 2.61 3.32 9.97
N VAL A 108 2.14 4.11 9.01
CA VAL A 108 1.86 5.53 9.20
C VAL A 108 0.39 5.85 8.97
N ASP A 109 -0.21 6.59 9.90
CA ASP A 109 -1.58 7.09 9.83
C ASP A 109 -1.59 8.46 9.13
N TYR A 110 -1.41 8.43 7.82
CA TYR A 110 -1.37 9.63 6.99
C TYR A 110 -2.77 10.26 6.85
N ARG A 111 -2.85 11.55 6.57
CA ARG A 111 -4.11 12.30 6.43
C ARG A 111 -4.95 11.78 5.27
N LEU A 112 -6.25 11.58 5.55
CA LEU A 112 -7.20 10.98 4.62
C LEU A 112 -8.08 12.04 3.95
N ALA A 113 -8.49 11.75 2.73
CA ALA A 113 -9.55 12.41 2.00
C ALA A 113 -10.93 11.93 2.49
N PRO A 114 -12.01 12.68 2.29
CA PRO A 114 -12.06 14.00 1.62
C PRO A 114 -11.60 15.15 2.50
N GLU A 115 -11.39 14.95 3.83
CA GLU A 115 -11.02 16.02 4.76
C GLU A 115 -9.67 16.65 4.41
N ASN A 116 -8.75 15.83 3.92
CA ASN A 116 -7.41 16.25 3.50
C ASN A 116 -7.10 15.66 2.10
N PRO A 117 -7.59 16.32 1.04
CA PRO A 117 -7.38 15.83 -0.33
C PRO A 117 -5.92 15.95 -0.76
N TYR A 118 -5.62 15.49 -1.97
CA TYR A 118 -4.31 15.64 -2.59
C TYR A 118 -3.82 17.11 -2.52
N PRO A 119 -2.56 17.37 -2.11
CA PRO A 119 -1.45 16.41 -1.95
C PRO A 119 -1.18 15.96 -0.49
N ALA A 120 -2.09 16.16 0.45
CA ALA A 120 -1.84 15.97 1.89
C ALA A 120 -1.20 14.61 2.24
N ALA A 121 -1.75 13.50 1.72
CA ALA A 121 -1.22 12.16 1.97
C ALA A 121 0.18 11.94 1.40
N VAL A 122 0.49 12.56 0.24
CA VAL A 122 1.83 12.50 -0.36
C VAL A 122 2.85 13.25 0.49
N ASP A 123 2.50 14.43 0.99
CA ASP A 123 3.40 15.24 1.83
C ASP A 123 3.67 14.53 3.16
N ASP A 124 2.66 13.87 3.75
CA ASP A 124 2.81 13.02 4.94
C ASP A 124 3.70 11.81 4.67
N ALA A 125 3.56 11.17 3.51
CA ALA A 125 4.38 10.03 3.12
C ALA A 125 5.85 10.41 2.95
N VAL A 126 6.15 11.57 2.36
CA VAL A 126 7.51 12.11 2.27
C VAL A 126 8.07 12.39 3.67
N ALA A 127 7.28 13.03 4.54
CA ALA A 127 7.69 13.31 5.92
C ALA A 127 7.99 12.02 6.70
N ALA A 128 7.18 10.97 6.52
CA ALA A 128 7.41 9.67 7.15
C ALA A 128 8.71 9.00 6.67
N LEU A 129 9.04 9.08 5.37
CA LEU A 129 10.33 8.61 4.86
C LEU A 129 11.50 9.38 5.51
N ARG A 130 11.41 10.70 5.58
CA ARG A 130 12.46 11.54 6.20
C ARG A 130 12.63 11.22 7.70
N PHE A 131 11.53 11.05 8.42
CA PHE A 131 11.57 10.60 9.81
C PHE A 131 12.28 9.24 9.94
N ALA A 132 11.89 8.25 9.15
CA ALA A 132 12.51 6.93 9.17
C ALA A 132 14.02 6.99 8.87
N GLN A 133 14.44 7.78 7.88
CA GLN A 133 15.85 7.97 7.52
C GLN A 133 16.69 8.66 8.61
N ASN A 134 16.08 9.51 9.42
CA ASN A 134 16.77 10.24 10.47
C ASN A 134 16.78 9.45 11.79
N GLU A 135 15.69 8.73 12.10
CA GLU A 135 15.46 8.10 13.40
C GLU A 135 15.65 6.56 13.39
N ALA A 136 16.07 5.97 12.25
CA ALA A 136 16.29 4.53 12.15
C ALA A 136 17.14 3.95 13.29
N PRO A 137 18.28 4.56 13.71
CA PRO A 137 19.07 4.04 14.83
C PRO A 137 18.31 4.01 16.15
N ALA A 138 17.49 5.04 16.43
CA ALA A 138 16.65 5.09 17.64
C ALA A 138 15.54 4.03 17.64
N LEU A 139 15.15 3.57 16.44
CA LEU A 139 14.20 2.47 16.26
C LEU A 139 14.88 1.08 16.28
N GLY A 140 16.21 1.02 16.36
CA GLY A 140 16.99 -0.22 16.24
C GLY A 140 17.16 -0.72 14.80
N ALA A 141 16.86 0.11 13.81
CA ALA A 141 16.93 -0.22 12.39
C ALA A 141 18.25 0.25 11.75
N ASP A 142 18.59 -0.34 10.60
CA ASP A 142 19.75 0.06 9.81
C ASP A 142 19.44 1.38 9.06
N PRO A 143 20.15 2.48 9.36
CA PRO A 143 19.91 3.78 8.71
C PRO A 143 20.22 3.80 7.21
N ASN A 144 20.97 2.81 6.72
CA ASN A 144 21.35 2.74 5.30
C ASN A 144 20.31 2.03 4.43
N VAL A 145 19.36 1.31 5.05
CA VAL A 145 18.40 0.47 4.30
C VAL A 145 16.98 0.81 4.72
N ILE A 146 16.49 1.95 4.22
CA ILE A 146 15.13 2.43 4.45
C ILE A 146 14.32 2.27 3.17
N ALA A 147 13.30 1.42 3.20
CA ALA A 147 12.38 1.16 2.10
C ALA A 147 11.04 1.90 2.28
N MET A 148 10.33 2.09 1.18
CA MET A 148 8.92 2.52 1.17
C MET A 148 8.05 1.39 0.62
N GLY A 149 6.83 1.28 1.10
CA GLY A 149 5.89 0.31 0.54
C GLY A 149 4.47 0.54 1.00
N GLY A 150 3.56 -0.11 0.34
CA GLY A 150 2.15 -0.06 0.67
C GLY A 150 1.30 -0.84 -0.29
N ASP A 151 0.02 -0.89 0.00
CA ASP A 151 -0.97 -1.58 -0.79
C ASP A 151 -1.98 -0.61 -1.41
N SER A 152 -2.45 -0.89 -2.63
CA SER A 152 -3.47 -0.06 -3.31
C SER A 152 -3.07 1.42 -3.35
N ALA A 153 -3.83 2.32 -2.71
CA ALA A 153 -3.49 3.73 -2.54
C ALA A 153 -2.13 3.95 -1.87
N GLY A 154 -1.77 3.13 -0.86
CA GLY A 154 -0.45 3.19 -0.22
C GLY A 154 0.68 2.78 -1.16
N GLY A 155 0.42 1.88 -2.11
CA GLY A 155 1.34 1.57 -3.19
C GLY A 155 1.57 2.76 -4.11
N GLN A 156 0.50 3.50 -4.46
CA GLN A 156 0.62 4.73 -5.23
C GLN A 156 1.47 5.77 -4.49
N LEU A 157 1.16 6.04 -3.21
CA LEU A 157 1.94 6.98 -2.40
C LEU A 157 3.41 6.60 -2.36
N SER A 158 3.74 5.30 -2.24
CA SER A 158 5.12 4.81 -2.26
C SER A 158 5.82 5.07 -3.60
N ALA A 159 5.11 4.86 -4.72
CA ALA A 159 5.62 5.15 -6.06
C ALA A 159 5.90 6.65 -6.26
N VAL A 160 4.96 7.50 -5.81
CA VAL A 160 5.12 8.97 -5.88
C VAL A 160 6.28 9.45 -5.01
N VAL A 161 6.43 8.92 -3.79
CA VAL A 161 7.56 9.25 -2.91
C VAL A 161 8.88 8.86 -3.58
N ALA A 162 8.99 7.66 -4.17
CA ALA A 162 10.18 7.23 -4.88
C ALA A 162 10.54 8.20 -6.03
N GLN A 163 9.55 8.67 -6.79
CA GLN A 163 9.76 9.66 -7.86
C GLN A 163 10.18 11.03 -7.31
N ARG A 164 9.50 11.55 -6.28
CA ARG A 164 9.77 12.87 -5.68
C ARG A 164 11.13 12.94 -5.00
N THR A 165 11.64 11.84 -4.48
CA THR A 165 12.88 11.79 -3.71
C THR A 165 14.07 11.24 -4.49
N ARG A 166 13.93 10.95 -5.79
CA ARG A 166 14.96 10.36 -6.66
C ARG A 166 16.31 11.06 -6.57
N GLY A 167 16.33 12.38 -6.52
CA GLY A 167 17.54 13.20 -6.46
C GLY A 167 18.02 13.52 -5.04
N ASP A 168 17.26 13.13 -4.01
CA ASP A 168 17.54 13.48 -2.61
C ASP A 168 17.12 12.36 -1.65
N ARG A 169 18.08 11.53 -1.27
CA ARG A 169 17.90 10.42 -0.32
C ARG A 169 16.68 9.56 -0.67
N PRO A 170 16.67 8.85 -1.82
CA PRO A 170 15.57 7.99 -2.21
C PRO A 170 15.46 6.79 -1.27
N PRO A 171 14.29 6.10 -1.23
CA PRO A 171 14.19 4.82 -0.53
C PRO A 171 15.08 3.76 -1.20
N ALA A 172 15.52 2.76 -0.43
CA ALA A 172 16.32 1.65 -0.92
C ALA A 172 15.50 0.68 -1.81
N LEU A 173 14.18 0.65 -1.64
CA LEU A 173 13.24 -0.19 -2.36
C LEU A 173 11.83 0.42 -2.31
N GLN A 174 11.04 0.23 -3.37
CA GLN A 174 9.60 0.45 -3.36
C GLN A 174 8.85 -0.88 -3.45
N LEU A 175 8.00 -1.19 -2.44
CA LEU A 175 7.10 -2.34 -2.42
C LEU A 175 5.68 -1.89 -2.80
N LEU A 176 5.16 -2.35 -3.93
CA LEU A 176 3.88 -1.94 -4.49
C LEU A 176 2.94 -3.14 -4.58
N LEU A 177 2.01 -3.26 -3.63
CA LEU A 177 1.00 -4.31 -3.62
C LEU A 177 -0.25 -3.80 -4.35
N TYR A 178 -0.59 -4.42 -5.46
CA TYR A 178 -1.75 -4.07 -6.30
C TYR A 178 -2.03 -2.56 -6.37
N PRO A 179 -1.02 -1.76 -6.74
CA PRO A 179 -1.09 -0.31 -6.61
C PRO A 179 -2.09 0.31 -7.59
N THR A 180 -2.75 1.41 -7.20
CA THR A 180 -3.35 2.33 -8.16
C THR A 180 -2.28 3.31 -8.63
N VAL A 181 -2.05 3.44 -9.92
CA VAL A 181 -0.95 4.25 -10.46
C VAL A 181 -1.36 5.15 -11.63
N ASP A 182 -2.65 5.16 -11.96
CA ASP A 182 -3.20 5.91 -13.09
C ASP A 182 -4.58 6.51 -12.75
N ILE A 183 -4.62 7.39 -11.72
CA ILE A 183 -5.84 8.10 -11.30
C ILE A 183 -6.33 8.99 -12.45
N GLY A 184 -7.63 8.90 -12.77
CA GLY A 184 -8.23 9.60 -13.92
C GLY A 184 -7.75 9.08 -15.27
N GLY A 185 -7.06 7.94 -15.31
CA GLY A 185 -6.41 7.39 -16.49
C GLY A 185 -7.31 6.65 -17.45
N SER A 186 -6.64 6.09 -18.45
CA SER A 186 -7.24 5.37 -19.57
C SER A 186 -8.10 4.18 -19.16
N GLU A 187 -8.97 3.75 -20.06
CA GLU A 187 -9.76 2.53 -19.89
C GLU A 187 -8.87 1.28 -19.98
N TRP A 188 -8.49 0.74 -18.83
CA TRP A 188 -7.76 -0.51 -18.73
C TRP A 188 -8.69 -1.71 -18.93
N ALA A 189 -8.26 -2.72 -19.68
CA ALA A 189 -9.04 -3.93 -19.89
C ALA A 189 -9.43 -4.61 -18.56
N SER A 190 -8.55 -4.60 -17.58
CA SER A 190 -8.84 -5.13 -16.24
C SER A 190 -9.97 -4.39 -15.52
N ARG A 191 -10.13 -3.07 -15.74
CA ARG A 191 -11.26 -2.30 -15.18
C ARG A 191 -12.59 -2.74 -15.78
N GLN A 192 -12.62 -3.08 -17.06
CA GLN A 192 -13.83 -3.62 -17.73
C GLN A 192 -14.14 -5.05 -17.26
N LEU A 193 -13.11 -5.91 -17.20
CA LEU A 193 -13.27 -7.33 -16.87
C LEU A 193 -13.60 -7.57 -15.39
N PHE A 194 -13.00 -6.81 -14.47
CA PHE A 194 -13.04 -7.06 -13.03
C PHE A 194 -13.64 -5.92 -12.22
N GLY A 195 -14.10 -4.86 -12.86
CA GLY A 195 -14.69 -3.69 -12.20
C GLY A 195 -16.09 -3.92 -11.61
N ARG A 196 -16.67 -5.13 -11.77
CA ARG A 196 -17.96 -5.52 -11.18
C ARG A 196 -17.92 -6.96 -10.69
N GLY A 197 -18.55 -7.22 -9.54
CA GLY A 197 -18.67 -8.60 -9.01
C GLY A 197 -17.43 -9.10 -8.26
N PHE A 198 -16.38 -8.30 -8.17
CA PHE A 198 -15.18 -8.51 -7.37
C PHE A 198 -15.12 -7.47 -6.24
N LEU A 199 -14.19 -7.60 -5.32
CA LEU A 199 -14.16 -6.80 -4.09
C LEU A 199 -14.07 -5.28 -4.34
N LEU A 200 -13.14 -4.85 -5.20
CA LEU A 200 -13.01 -3.47 -5.67
C LEU A 200 -13.80 -3.32 -6.97
N THR A 201 -14.59 -2.24 -7.08
CA THR A 201 -15.36 -1.94 -8.29
C THR A 201 -14.91 -0.66 -8.96
N THR A 202 -15.21 -0.49 -10.25
CA THR A 202 -14.96 0.77 -10.96
C THR A 202 -15.73 1.94 -10.35
N GLU A 203 -16.91 1.69 -9.78
CA GLU A 203 -17.70 2.69 -9.07
C GLU A 203 -17.01 3.13 -7.76
N ASP A 204 -16.44 2.16 -7.01
CA ASP A 204 -15.65 2.46 -5.81
C ASP A 204 -14.39 3.27 -6.17
N ILE A 205 -13.69 2.90 -7.26
CA ILE A 205 -12.51 3.64 -7.76
C ILE A 205 -12.90 5.09 -8.09
N ALA A 206 -13.95 5.30 -8.85
CA ALA A 206 -14.40 6.64 -9.22
C ALA A 206 -14.76 7.50 -7.99
N TRP A 207 -15.36 6.89 -6.96
CA TRP A 207 -15.65 7.57 -5.70
C TRP A 207 -14.36 7.97 -4.97
N PHE A 208 -13.37 7.06 -4.87
CA PHE A 208 -12.07 7.36 -4.27
C PHE A 208 -11.34 8.46 -5.01
N ASP A 209 -11.29 8.37 -6.33
CA ASP A 209 -10.65 9.37 -7.18
C ASP A 209 -11.28 10.76 -6.94
N GLN A 210 -12.62 10.85 -6.96
CA GLN A 210 -13.32 12.09 -6.68
C GLN A 210 -13.03 12.66 -5.29
N ALA A 211 -13.03 11.80 -4.26
CA ALA A 211 -12.75 12.22 -2.87
C ALA A 211 -11.31 12.72 -2.71
N TYR A 212 -10.34 12.06 -3.37
CA TYR A 212 -8.92 12.38 -3.26
C TYR A 212 -8.51 13.60 -4.09
N THR A 213 -9.01 13.71 -5.32
CA THR A 213 -8.61 14.76 -6.25
C THR A 213 -9.46 16.03 -6.17
N LEU A 214 -10.65 15.96 -5.54
CA LEU A 214 -11.69 17.00 -5.63
C LEU A 214 -12.02 17.40 -7.07
N GLY A 215 -12.00 16.42 -7.98
CA GLY A 215 -12.30 16.62 -9.40
C GLY A 215 -11.14 17.22 -10.23
N LYS A 216 -9.93 17.32 -9.68
CA LYS A 216 -8.74 17.66 -10.47
C LYS A 216 -8.42 16.54 -11.45
N ASP A 217 -7.96 16.91 -12.65
CA ASP A 217 -7.50 15.92 -13.64
C ASP A 217 -6.22 15.24 -13.15
N GLY A 218 -6.32 13.95 -12.83
CA GLY A 218 -5.19 13.14 -12.36
C GLY A 218 -4.18 12.85 -13.47
N GLN A 219 -4.56 12.92 -14.74
CA GLN A 219 -3.67 12.55 -15.86
C GLN A 219 -2.53 13.55 -16.08
N ALA A 220 -2.73 14.82 -15.70
CA ALA A 220 -1.74 15.87 -15.88
C ALA A 220 -0.69 15.94 -14.75
N ASP A 221 -0.92 15.23 -13.64
CA ASP A 221 -0.07 15.30 -12.44
C ASP A 221 0.51 13.91 -12.06
N PRO A 222 1.84 13.69 -12.24
CA PRO A 222 2.49 12.44 -11.80
C PRO A 222 2.34 12.16 -10.30
N GLY A 223 2.02 13.16 -9.48
CA GLY A 223 1.70 12.98 -8.07
C GLY A 223 0.35 12.29 -7.84
N LEU A 224 -0.56 12.32 -8.81
CA LEU A 224 -1.81 11.60 -8.82
C LEU A 224 -1.72 10.31 -9.67
N ALA A 225 -1.00 10.36 -10.79
CA ALA A 225 -0.83 9.24 -11.70
C ALA A 225 0.66 8.98 -11.95
N PRO A 226 1.39 8.28 -11.04
CA PRO A 226 2.83 8.07 -11.19
C PRO A 226 3.21 7.31 -12.46
N LEU A 227 2.28 6.58 -13.09
CA LEU A 227 2.47 5.98 -14.41
C LEU A 227 2.64 7.04 -15.53
N ARG A 228 2.22 8.28 -15.31
CA ARG A 228 2.31 9.39 -16.28
C ARG A 228 3.58 10.22 -16.13
N ALA A 229 4.51 9.83 -15.26
CA ALA A 229 5.79 10.50 -15.15
C ALA A 229 6.53 10.51 -16.49
N ALA A 230 7.15 11.64 -16.82
CA ALA A 230 7.89 11.80 -18.08
C ALA A 230 9.20 10.97 -18.09
N ASP A 231 9.74 10.66 -16.92
CA ASP A 231 11.01 9.95 -16.77
C ASP A 231 10.99 9.01 -15.57
N PHE A 232 11.30 7.74 -15.83
CA PHE A 232 11.40 6.66 -14.84
C PHE A 232 12.86 6.26 -14.54
N SER A 233 13.85 6.91 -15.15
CA SER A 233 15.25 6.54 -14.96
C SER A 233 15.74 6.82 -13.53
N GLY A 234 16.67 6.00 -13.03
CA GLY A 234 17.32 6.19 -11.74
C GLY A 234 16.41 6.12 -10.52
N LEU A 235 15.24 5.48 -10.64
CA LEU A 235 14.40 5.18 -9.49
C LEU A 235 14.94 3.97 -8.71
N CYS A 236 14.61 3.90 -7.43
CA CYS A 236 15.00 2.77 -6.59
C CYS A 236 14.43 1.45 -7.13
N PRO A 237 15.03 0.29 -6.79
CA PRO A 237 14.48 -1.02 -7.08
C PRO A 237 13.01 -1.14 -6.69
N ALA A 238 12.25 -1.94 -7.43
CA ALA A 238 10.83 -2.13 -7.18
C ALA A 238 10.44 -3.60 -7.05
N ILE A 239 9.54 -3.89 -6.11
CA ILE A 239 8.76 -5.13 -6.08
C ILE A 239 7.31 -4.76 -6.35
N VAL A 240 6.72 -5.32 -7.43
CA VAL A 240 5.34 -5.03 -7.83
C VAL A 240 4.54 -6.34 -7.85
N VAL A 241 3.52 -6.42 -7.02
CA VAL A 241 2.64 -7.60 -6.93
C VAL A 241 1.23 -7.21 -7.35
N THR A 242 0.70 -7.83 -8.39
CA THR A 242 -0.66 -7.60 -8.88
C THR A 242 -1.56 -8.79 -8.61
N CYS A 243 -2.87 -8.62 -8.73
CA CYS A 243 -3.86 -9.67 -8.55
C CYS A 243 -4.49 -10.05 -9.90
N GLY A 244 -4.82 -11.33 -10.07
CA GLY A 244 -5.44 -11.80 -11.31
C GLY A 244 -6.83 -11.24 -11.55
N PHE A 245 -7.61 -11.08 -10.47
CA PHE A 245 -8.99 -10.58 -10.50
C PHE A 245 -9.09 -9.20 -9.83
N ASP A 246 -8.45 -8.21 -10.46
CA ASP A 246 -8.33 -6.86 -9.92
C ASP A 246 -8.49 -5.83 -11.03
N PRO A 247 -9.37 -4.82 -10.89
CA PRO A 247 -9.49 -3.75 -11.86
C PRO A 247 -8.20 -2.92 -12.02
N LEU A 248 -7.30 -2.88 -11.02
CA LEU A 248 -6.02 -2.15 -11.06
C LEU A 248 -4.85 -2.98 -11.61
N ARG A 249 -5.10 -4.23 -12.02
CA ARG A 249 -4.05 -5.16 -12.49
C ARG A 249 -3.21 -4.58 -13.61
N ASP A 250 -3.85 -4.13 -14.67
CA ASP A 250 -3.16 -3.77 -15.91
C ASP A 250 -2.32 -2.49 -15.74
N GLU A 251 -2.81 -1.51 -14.98
CA GLU A 251 -2.05 -0.29 -14.68
C GLU A 251 -0.83 -0.58 -13.79
N GLY A 252 -0.98 -1.45 -12.78
CA GLY A 252 0.13 -1.88 -11.93
C GLY A 252 1.22 -2.62 -12.71
N GLU A 253 0.84 -3.50 -13.64
CA GLU A 253 1.78 -4.19 -14.54
C GLU A 253 2.43 -3.24 -15.55
N ALA A 254 1.68 -2.24 -16.04
CA ALA A 254 2.23 -1.21 -16.91
C ALA A 254 3.29 -0.36 -16.19
N TYR A 255 3.07 -0.04 -14.91
CA TYR A 255 4.05 0.68 -14.09
C TYR A 255 5.34 -0.13 -13.91
N ALA A 256 5.22 -1.42 -13.59
CA ALA A 256 6.38 -2.32 -13.50
C ALA A 256 7.18 -2.35 -14.81
N LYS A 257 6.50 -2.47 -15.95
CA LYS A 257 7.15 -2.45 -17.29
C LYS A 257 7.80 -1.10 -17.60
N ALA A 258 7.20 0.02 -17.19
CA ALA A 258 7.78 1.35 -17.38
C ALA A 258 9.08 1.50 -16.58
N LEU A 259 9.10 1.04 -15.33
CA LEU A 259 10.32 1.01 -14.50
C LEU A 259 11.41 0.14 -15.13
N GLU A 260 11.06 -1.08 -15.56
CA GLU A 260 12.02 -2.01 -16.18
C GLU A 260 12.60 -1.45 -17.50
N LYS A 261 11.72 -0.89 -18.36
CA LYS A 261 12.14 -0.25 -19.62
C LYS A 261 13.11 0.91 -19.40
N ALA A 262 12.99 1.62 -18.28
CA ALA A 262 13.91 2.71 -17.90
C ALA A 262 15.21 2.23 -17.23
N GLY A 263 15.44 0.89 -17.15
CA GLY A 263 16.67 0.31 -16.63
C GLY A 263 16.70 0.13 -15.12
N ASN A 264 15.58 0.32 -14.41
CA ASN A 264 15.53 0.06 -12.97
C ASN A 264 15.43 -1.44 -12.68
N ARG A 265 15.91 -1.86 -11.52
CA ARG A 265 15.78 -3.25 -11.06
C ARG A 265 14.34 -3.50 -10.59
N VAL A 266 13.62 -4.41 -11.26
CA VAL A 266 12.21 -4.71 -10.98
C VAL A 266 12.03 -6.21 -10.77
N VAL A 267 11.29 -6.57 -9.72
CA VAL A 267 10.75 -7.92 -9.53
C VAL A 267 9.24 -7.79 -9.53
N ALA A 268 8.60 -8.30 -10.56
CA ALA A 268 7.15 -8.19 -10.70
C ALA A 268 6.51 -9.55 -10.95
N TRP A 269 5.36 -9.80 -10.29
CA TRP A 269 4.55 -10.99 -10.56
C TRP A 269 3.08 -10.74 -10.27
N ARG A 270 2.26 -11.59 -10.88
CA ARG A 270 0.82 -11.64 -10.66
C ARG A 270 0.49 -12.81 -9.75
N GLU A 271 -0.37 -12.57 -8.76
CA GLU A 271 -1.06 -13.61 -8.01
C GLU A 271 -2.37 -13.98 -8.75
N PRO A 272 -2.36 -15.01 -9.63
CA PRO A 272 -3.37 -15.17 -10.67
C PRO A 272 -4.75 -15.50 -10.12
N GLY A 273 -4.83 -16.10 -8.93
CA GLY A 273 -6.07 -16.51 -8.28
C GLY A 273 -6.61 -15.53 -7.23
N LEU A 274 -5.96 -14.38 -7.03
CA LEU A 274 -6.29 -13.48 -5.93
C LEU A 274 -7.05 -12.23 -6.39
N LEU A 275 -7.77 -11.65 -5.43
CA LEU A 275 -8.52 -10.41 -5.54
C LEU A 275 -7.71 -9.23 -5.02
N HIS A 276 -8.12 -8.02 -5.40
CA HIS A 276 -7.67 -6.79 -4.75
C HIS A 276 -7.78 -6.89 -3.22
N GLY A 277 -6.79 -6.40 -2.48
CA GLY A 277 -6.80 -6.43 -1.00
C GLY A 277 -6.46 -7.80 -0.38
N PHE A 278 -5.89 -8.76 -1.12
CA PHE A 278 -5.53 -10.07 -0.58
C PHE A 278 -4.61 -10.02 0.63
N ALA A 279 -3.83 -8.94 0.78
CA ALA A 279 -2.90 -8.76 1.89
C ALA A 279 -3.56 -8.84 3.27
N HIS A 280 -4.85 -8.46 3.35
CA HIS A 280 -5.64 -8.52 4.59
C HIS A 280 -6.31 -9.88 4.84
N MET A 281 -6.36 -10.74 3.83
CA MET A 281 -7.16 -11.97 3.86
C MET A 281 -6.40 -13.19 4.39
N GLY A 282 -5.14 -13.02 4.77
CA GLY A 282 -4.31 -14.12 5.29
C GLY A 282 -4.90 -14.82 6.53
N PRO A 283 -5.55 -14.14 7.47
CA PRO A 283 -6.21 -14.79 8.62
C PRO A 283 -7.30 -15.79 8.25
N ILE A 284 -7.98 -15.59 7.10
CA ILE A 284 -9.10 -16.41 6.64
C ILE A 284 -8.81 -17.22 5.38
N SER A 285 -7.67 -16.96 4.72
CA SER A 285 -7.31 -17.62 3.46
C SER A 285 -5.85 -18.05 3.46
N ARG A 286 -5.62 -19.38 3.40
CA ARG A 286 -4.27 -19.94 3.29
C ARG A 286 -3.52 -19.43 2.06
N VAL A 287 -4.21 -19.30 0.92
CA VAL A 287 -3.59 -18.83 -0.33
C VAL A 287 -3.12 -17.39 -0.22
N CYS A 288 -3.96 -16.51 0.36
CA CYS A 288 -3.59 -15.11 0.60
C CYS A 288 -2.42 -15.00 1.58
N ARG A 289 -2.43 -15.82 2.65
CA ARG A 289 -1.31 -15.87 3.60
C ARG A 289 0.00 -16.26 2.91
N GLN A 290 0.00 -17.33 2.11
CA GLN A 290 1.17 -17.77 1.36
C GLN A 290 1.66 -16.72 0.36
N ALA A 291 0.75 -15.98 -0.28
CA ALA A 291 1.11 -14.87 -1.17
C ALA A 291 1.82 -13.75 -0.40
N MET A 292 1.31 -13.35 0.77
CA MET A 292 1.97 -12.35 1.62
C MET A 292 3.32 -12.83 2.15
N GLU A 293 3.44 -14.09 2.53
CA GLU A 293 4.71 -14.69 2.98
C GLU A 293 5.74 -14.69 1.84
N ARG A 294 5.36 -15.07 0.60
CA ARG A 294 6.24 -14.96 -0.58
C ARG A 294 6.70 -13.53 -0.82
N THR A 295 5.77 -12.59 -0.74
CA THR A 295 6.07 -11.16 -0.88
C THR A 295 7.08 -10.71 0.17
N ALA A 296 6.86 -11.05 1.43
CA ALA A 296 7.76 -10.69 2.52
C ALA A 296 9.17 -11.31 2.33
N VAL A 297 9.27 -12.56 1.89
CA VAL A 297 10.56 -13.20 1.55
C VAL A 297 11.27 -12.44 0.44
N ALA A 298 10.55 -12.04 -0.62
CA ALA A 298 11.14 -11.28 -1.73
C ALA A 298 11.66 -9.92 -1.27
N VAL A 299 10.91 -9.20 -0.41
CA VAL A 299 11.34 -7.93 0.19
C VAL A 299 12.59 -8.12 1.03
N GLY A 300 12.61 -9.11 1.94
CA GLY A 300 13.75 -9.39 2.78
C GLY A 300 15.00 -9.75 2.01
N THR A 301 14.86 -10.47 0.89
CA THR A 301 15.97 -10.80 -0.02
C THR A 301 16.49 -9.54 -0.73
N ALA A 302 15.59 -8.74 -1.29
CA ALA A 302 15.97 -7.55 -2.06
C ALA A 302 16.66 -6.47 -1.21
N LEU A 303 16.33 -6.36 0.09
CA LEU A 303 16.95 -5.38 1.00
C LEU A 303 18.28 -5.84 1.59
N ARG A 304 18.70 -7.09 1.35
CA ARG A 304 19.99 -7.64 1.80
C ARG A 304 20.95 -7.98 0.65
N SER A 305 20.49 -7.84 -0.60
CA SER A 305 21.30 -7.98 -1.83
C SER A 305 21.92 -6.64 -2.22
#